data_e03d5cfadc80c4de600907781eba35f3
#
_entry.id   e03d5cfadc80c4de600907781eba35f3
#
_cell.length_a   1.000
_cell.length_b   1.000
_cell.length_c   1.000
_cell.angle_alpha   90.00
_cell.angle_beta   90.00
_cell.angle_gamma   90.00
#
_symmetry.space_group_name_H-M   'P 1'
#
loop_
_entity.id
_entity.type
_entity.pdbx_description
1 polymer ?
#
loop_
_entity_poly.entity_id
_entity_poly.type
_entity_poly.pdbx_seq_one_letter_code
_entity_poly.pdbx_strand_id
1 'polypeptide(L)'
;MLFKTTRMDFADLYRSIQRITPANGLEAVLDVFEENNTVYAVMENPGGIPLQQWLDERPSPVSAETARNMLQPVFDGVAAMHQVGLVHRGICPENIRVLENGRARLTGYATVGLRTAGSGLHEQLYEGYSAPEQYSTTEFEGRYTDEYSLAAVFYRMVCGQAPVPAAQRIVADSKPTRKNR
;
A
#
# COMPACT_ATOMS: atom_id res chain seq x y z
N MET A 1 -22.57 12.13 14.11
CA MET A 1 -22.68 10.67 13.96
C MET A 1 -21.51 10.10 13.14
N LEU A 2 -21.15 10.70 12.00
CA LEU A 2 -20.07 10.27 11.11
C LEU A 2 -18.70 10.07 11.82
N PHE A 3 -18.26 11.05 12.60
CA PHE A 3 -16.98 10.98 13.34
C PHE A 3 -16.88 9.83 14.36
N LYS A 4 -18.00 9.37 14.91
CA LYS A 4 -18.00 8.25 15.84
C LYS A 4 -17.78 6.94 15.11
N THR A 5 -18.41 6.73 13.97
CA THR A 5 -18.26 5.55 13.12
C THR A 5 -16.82 5.47 12.59
N THR A 6 -16.27 6.55 12.04
CA THR A 6 -14.90 6.62 11.54
C THR A 6 -13.87 6.26 12.61
N ARG A 7 -14.08 6.71 13.87
CA ARG A 7 -13.18 6.34 14.98
C ARG A 7 -13.24 4.86 15.33
N MET A 8 -14.44 4.27 15.31
CA MET A 8 -14.60 2.83 15.55
C MET A 8 -13.91 2.02 14.45
N ASP A 9 -14.15 2.39 13.19
CA ASP A 9 -13.54 1.73 12.04
C ASP A 9 -12.00 1.80 12.10
N PHE A 10 -11.45 2.95 12.48
CA PHE A 10 -10.02 3.13 12.69
C PHE A 10 -9.51 2.21 13.82
N ALA A 11 -10.15 2.22 14.98
CA ALA A 11 -9.74 1.39 16.11
C ALA A 11 -9.78 -0.10 15.76
N ASP A 12 -10.83 -0.55 15.08
CA ASP A 12 -11.00 -1.95 14.70
C ASP A 12 -9.98 -2.38 13.64
N LEU A 13 -9.67 -1.51 12.68
CA LEU A 13 -8.61 -1.74 11.71
C LEU A 13 -7.27 -1.97 12.41
N TYR A 14 -6.84 -1.02 13.26
CA TYR A 14 -5.54 -1.12 13.92
C TYR A 14 -5.45 -2.27 14.93
N ARG A 15 -6.52 -2.57 15.66
CA ARG A 15 -6.60 -3.76 16.51
C ARG A 15 -6.50 -5.06 15.69
N SER A 16 -7.07 -5.08 14.50
CA SER A 16 -6.96 -6.23 13.60
C SER A 16 -5.54 -6.39 13.08
N ILE A 17 -4.87 -5.31 12.70
CA ILE A 17 -3.46 -5.31 12.30
C ILE A 17 -2.58 -5.75 13.47
N GLN A 18 -2.83 -5.26 14.69
CA GLN A 18 -2.08 -5.64 15.89
C GLN A 18 -2.05 -7.16 16.12
N ARG A 19 -3.16 -7.86 15.79
CA ARG A 19 -3.25 -9.31 15.95
C ARG A 19 -2.46 -10.11 14.93
N ILE A 20 -2.23 -9.57 13.76
CA ILE A 20 -1.46 -10.22 12.68
C ILE A 20 0.01 -9.80 12.66
N THR A 21 0.38 -8.75 13.37
CA THR A 21 1.77 -8.37 13.53
C THR A 21 2.39 -9.15 14.70
N PRO A 22 2.95 -10.33 14.39
CA PRO A 22 4.40 -10.38 14.23
C PRO A 22 4.83 -10.80 12.82
N ALA A 23 4.03 -10.56 11.79
CA ALA A 23 4.49 -10.79 10.42
C ALA A 23 5.65 -9.82 10.09
N ASN A 24 6.83 -10.37 9.86
CA ASN A 24 8.09 -9.63 9.69
C ASN A 24 8.10 -8.60 8.56
N GLY A 25 7.08 -8.54 7.73
CA GLY A 25 6.95 -7.62 6.59
C GLY A 25 6.04 -6.43 6.84
N LEU A 26 5.40 -6.35 8.00
CA LEU A 26 4.49 -5.27 8.37
C LEU A 26 5.06 -4.45 9.53
N GLU A 27 4.79 -3.13 9.52
CA GLU A 27 5.03 -2.28 10.69
C GLU A 27 4.12 -2.72 11.83
N ALA A 28 4.68 -2.91 13.03
CA ALA A 28 3.92 -3.41 14.15
C ALA A 28 3.06 -2.32 14.79
N VAL A 29 1.82 -2.65 15.11
CA VAL A 29 0.95 -1.87 15.98
C VAL A 29 1.21 -2.28 17.41
N LEU A 30 1.76 -1.37 18.21
CA LEU A 30 2.14 -1.62 19.61
C LEU A 30 0.96 -1.46 20.55
N ASP A 31 0.14 -0.42 20.33
CA ASP A 31 -1.03 -0.15 21.16
C ASP A 31 -2.11 0.61 20.37
N VAL A 32 -3.37 0.47 20.80
CA VAL A 32 -4.52 1.21 20.27
C VAL A 32 -5.40 1.63 21.43
N PHE A 33 -5.50 2.92 21.67
CA PHE A 33 -6.28 3.46 22.77
C PHE A 33 -7.12 4.68 22.36
N GLU A 34 -8.10 4.99 23.17
CA GLU A 34 -8.98 6.15 23.00
C GLU A 34 -8.73 7.16 24.12
N GLU A 35 -8.45 8.40 23.74
CA GLU A 35 -8.29 9.51 24.65
C GLU A 35 -8.69 10.82 23.96
N ASN A 36 -9.16 11.82 24.73
CA ASN A 36 -9.54 13.14 24.21
C ASN A 36 -10.50 13.08 23.00
N ASN A 37 -11.46 12.14 23.02
CA ASN A 37 -12.42 11.92 21.95
C ASN A 37 -11.77 11.55 20.59
N THR A 38 -10.56 10.98 20.61
CA THR A 38 -9.76 10.57 19.46
C THR A 38 -9.22 9.16 19.70
N VAL A 39 -8.93 8.43 18.61
CA VAL A 39 -8.25 7.13 18.66
C VAL A 39 -6.80 7.33 18.29
N TYR A 40 -5.92 6.72 19.05
CA TYR A 40 -4.48 6.70 18.82
C TYR A 40 -4.03 5.28 18.51
N ALA A 41 -3.22 5.12 17.48
CA ALA A 41 -2.49 3.90 17.20
C ALA A 41 -1.01 4.18 17.41
N VAL A 42 -0.39 3.45 18.32
CA VAL A 42 1.05 3.52 18.58
C VAL A 42 1.74 2.49 17.70
N MET A 43 2.62 2.97 16.83
CA MET A 43 3.32 2.14 15.86
C MET A 43 4.77 1.94 16.27
N GLU A 44 5.33 0.79 15.91
CA GLU A 44 6.78 0.60 15.91
C GLU A 44 7.43 1.59 14.92
N ASN A 45 8.60 2.11 15.26
CA ASN A 45 9.45 2.76 14.26
C ASN A 45 10.43 1.72 13.70
N PRO A 46 10.20 1.19 12.49
CA PRO A 46 11.04 0.13 11.94
C PRO A 46 12.45 0.61 11.55
N GLY A 47 12.69 1.91 11.57
CA GLY A 47 13.95 2.49 11.07
C GLY A 47 14.08 2.41 9.55
N GLY A 48 15.31 2.39 9.05
CA GLY A 48 15.59 2.32 7.62
C GLY A 48 15.18 3.59 6.85
N ILE A 49 15.16 3.50 5.52
CA ILE A 49 14.77 4.61 4.62
C ILE A 49 13.59 4.19 3.73
N PRO A 50 12.76 5.13 3.22
CA PRO A 50 11.73 4.82 2.23
C PRO A 50 12.34 4.14 1.01
N LEU A 51 11.64 3.15 0.43
CA LEU A 51 12.07 2.48 -0.79
C LEU A 51 12.21 3.48 -1.95
N GLN A 52 11.38 4.53 -1.99
CA GLN A 52 11.52 5.59 -3.00
C GLN A 52 12.90 6.23 -2.91
N GLN A 53 13.32 6.67 -1.73
CA GLN A 53 14.65 7.24 -1.51
C GLN A 53 15.76 6.24 -1.86
N TRP A 54 15.62 5.00 -1.44
CA TRP A 54 16.58 3.93 -1.73
C TRP A 54 16.75 3.68 -3.24
N LEU A 55 15.66 3.81 -4.03
CA LEU A 55 15.68 3.70 -5.49
C LEU A 55 16.30 4.93 -6.15
N ASP A 56 16.04 6.12 -5.64
CA ASP A 56 16.54 7.38 -6.20
C ASP A 56 18.07 7.52 -6.01
N GLU A 57 18.60 6.95 -4.95
CA GLU A 57 20.03 6.89 -4.68
C GLU A 57 20.79 5.86 -5.57
N ARG A 58 20.08 5.08 -6.38
CA ARG A 58 20.65 4.04 -7.23
C ARG A 58 20.53 4.38 -8.71
N PRO A 59 21.67 4.41 -9.45
CA PRO A 59 21.66 4.78 -10.86
C PRO A 59 21.09 3.71 -11.79
N SER A 60 20.95 2.47 -11.32
CA SER A 60 20.53 1.33 -12.16
C SER A 60 19.38 0.56 -11.51
N PRO A 61 18.46 0.00 -12.30
CA PRO A 61 17.45 -0.91 -11.79
C PRO A 61 18.09 -2.12 -11.11
N VAL A 62 17.39 -2.73 -10.17
CA VAL A 62 17.85 -3.93 -9.47
C VAL A 62 17.45 -5.19 -10.21
N SER A 63 18.18 -6.29 -9.99
CA SER A 63 17.79 -7.59 -10.55
C SER A 63 16.44 -8.05 -9.97
N ALA A 64 15.70 -8.83 -10.74
CA ALA A 64 14.44 -9.42 -10.28
C ALA A 64 14.62 -10.27 -9.02
N GLU A 65 15.76 -10.95 -8.90
CA GLU A 65 16.09 -11.73 -7.69
C GLU A 65 16.29 -10.84 -6.47
N THR A 66 17.02 -9.74 -6.60
CA THR A 66 17.23 -8.76 -5.53
C THR A 66 15.89 -8.14 -5.10
N ALA A 67 15.09 -7.70 -6.07
CA ALA A 67 13.76 -7.12 -5.79
C ALA A 67 12.85 -8.11 -5.06
N ARG A 68 12.81 -9.37 -5.50
CA ARG A 68 12.03 -10.44 -4.88
C ARG A 68 12.48 -10.70 -3.44
N ASN A 69 13.76 -10.88 -3.20
CA ASN A 69 14.31 -11.17 -1.88
C ASN A 69 14.07 -10.03 -0.89
N MET A 70 14.18 -8.79 -1.35
CA MET A 70 13.89 -7.60 -0.56
C MET A 70 12.40 -7.51 -0.18
N LEU A 71 11.50 -7.71 -1.15
CA LEU A 71 10.05 -7.56 -0.98
C LEU A 71 9.37 -8.80 -0.39
N GLN A 72 10.04 -9.95 -0.30
CA GLN A 72 9.43 -11.18 0.20
C GLN A 72 8.71 -11.00 1.55
N PRO A 73 9.28 -10.29 2.56
CA PRO A 73 8.57 -10.06 3.81
C PRO A 73 7.28 -9.24 3.62
N VAL A 74 7.29 -8.28 2.69
CA VAL A 74 6.10 -7.46 2.37
C VAL A 74 5.02 -8.32 1.74
N PHE A 75 5.37 -9.22 0.81
CA PHE A 75 4.43 -10.17 0.21
C PHE A 75 3.80 -11.06 1.28
N ASP A 76 4.61 -11.60 2.20
CA ASP A 76 4.13 -12.45 3.29
C ASP A 76 3.21 -11.67 4.24
N GLY A 77 3.55 -10.41 4.55
CA GLY A 77 2.76 -9.52 5.38
C GLY A 77 1.40 -9.18 4.75
N VAL A 78 1.37 -8.83 3.47
CA VAL A 78 0.13 -8.54 2.75
C VAL A 78 -0.74 -9.80 2.65
N ALA A 79 -0.14 -10.97 2.41
CA ALA A 79 -0.87 -12.22 2.43
C ALA A 79 -1.54 -12.49 3.79
N ALA A 80 -0.85 -12.19 4.90
CA ALA A 80 -1.42 -12.31 6.25
C ALA A 80 -2.59 -11.34 6.48
N MET A 81 -2.50 -10.10 5.98
CA MET A 81 -3.62 -9.15 5.99
C MET A 81 -4.83 -9.70 5.22
N HIS A 82 -4.59 -10.22 4.02
CA HIS A 82 -5.64 -10.78 3.17
C HIS A 82 -6.34 -12.00 3.79
N GLN A 83 -5.64 -12.80 4.59
CA GLN A 83 -6.23 -13.95 5.30
C GLN A 83 -7.29 -13.53 6.32
N VAL A 84 -7.15 -12.35 6.92
CA VAL A 84 -8.12 -11.80 7.87
C VAL A 84 -9.08 -10.77 7.23
N GLY A 85 -9.11 -10.71 5.91
CA GLY A 85 -10.03 -9.84 5.16
C GLY A 85 -9.63 -8.37 5.09
N LEU A 86 -8.40 -8.02 5.46
CA LEU A 86 -7.87 -6.66 5.36
C LEU A 86 -7.21 -6.43 4.00
N VAL A 87 -7.37 -5.23 3.47
CA VAL A 87 -6.73 -4.74 2.24
C VAL A 87 -5.97 -3.47 2.60
N HIS A 88 -4.71 -3.35 2.17
CA HIS A 88 -3.84 -2.22 2.53
C HIS A 88 -4.17 -0.95 1.72
N ARG A 89 -4.39 -1.06 0.42
CA ARG A 89 -4.80 0.00 -0.53
C ARG A 89 -3.79 1.11 -0.80
N GLY A 90 -2.68 1.15 -0.10
CA GLY A 90 -1.67 2.22 -0.22
C GLY A 90 -0.26 1.71 -0.41
N ILE A 91 -0.08 0.57 -1.08
CA ILE A 91 1.25 0.01 -1.34
C ILE A 91 1.93 0.81 -2.44
N CYS A 92 3.01 1.50 -2.05
CA CYS A 92 3.84 2.32 -2.93
C CYS A 92 5.25 2.41 -2.33
N PRO A 93 6.26 2.87 -3.07
CA PRO A 93 7.63 2.96 -2.57
C PRO A 93 7.79 3.87 -1.34
N GLU A 94 6.94 4.87 -1.18
CA GLU A 94 6.95 5.77 -0.02
C GLU A 94 6.50 5.07 1.28
N ASN A 95 5.60 4.09 1.16
CA ASN A 95 5.05 3.32 2.27
C ASN A 95 5.80 2.00 2.53
N ILE A 96 6.92 1.79 1.87
CA ILE A 96 7.81 0.65 2.11
C ILE A 96 9.13 1.17 2.65
N ARG A 97 9.59 0.63 3.78
CA ARG A 97 10.88 0.94 4.39
C ARG A 97 11.90 -0.13 4.06
N VAL A 98 13.08 0.26 3.61
CA VAL A 98 14.24 -0.62 3.43
C VAL A 98 15.09 -0.54 4.68
N LEU A 99 15.21 -1.64 5.40
CA LEU A 99 15.95 -1.75 6.64
C LEU A 99 17.46 -1.92 6.36
N GLU A 100 18.29 -1.72 7.38
CA GLU A 100 19.75 -1.89 7.28
C GLU A 100 20.18 -3.29 6.83
N ASN A 101 19.37 -4.32 7.16
CA ASN A 101 19.60 -5.70 6.73
C ASN A 101 19.15 -5.99 5.28
N GLY A 102 18.74 -4.96 4.53
CA GLY A 102 18.28 -5.06 3.14
C GLY A 102 16.87 -5.64 2.95
N ARG A 103 16.12 -5.91 4.02
CA ARG A 103 14.73 -6.38 3.95
C ARG A 103 13.76 -5.22 3.96
N ALA A 104 12.62 -5.38 3.29
CA ALA A 104 11.58 -4.38 3.25
C ALA A 104 10.51 -4.62 4.32
N ARG A 105 9.89 -3.52 4.78
CA ARG A 105 8.76 -3.52 5.69
C ARG A 105 7.70 -2.53 5.20
N LEU A 106 6.45 -2.96 5.17
CA LEU A 106 5.30 -2.15 4.75
C LEU A 106 4.75 -1.36 5.93
N THR A 107 4.44 -0.10 5.69
CA THR A 107 3.94 0.89 6.64
C THR A 107 2.71 1.60 6.08
N GLY A 108 2.10 2.52 6.82
CA GLY A 108 1.12 3.44 6.26
C GLY A 108 -0.30 2.91 6.12
N TYR A 109 -0.74 2.04 7.00
CA TYR A 109 -2.08 1.44 6.98
C TYR A 109 -3.25 2.43 7.02
N ALA A 110 -3.11 3.55 7.73
CA ALA A 110 -4.25 4.39 8.08
C ALA A 110 -4.63 5.40 7.02
N THR A 111 -3.71 5.79 6.18
CA THR A 111 -3.94 6.89 5.24
C THR A 111 -4.92 6.54 4.13
N VAL A 112 -5.25 5.25 3.96
CA VAL A 112 -6.05 4.75 2.84
C VAL A 112 -7.28 3.95 3.27
N GLY A 113 -7.32 3.41 4.50
CA GLY A 113 -8.41 2.53 4.98
C GLY A 113 -9.70 3.24 5.40
N LEU A 114 -9.68 4.57 5.49
CA LEU A 114 -10.81 5.35 6.01
C LEU A 114 -11.60 6.07 4.91
N ARG A 115 -11.79 5.42 3.78
CA ARG A 115 -12.70 5.87 2.72
C ARG A 115 -14.14 5.65 3.16
N THR A 116 -14.69 6.58 3.90
CA THR A 116 -16.13 6.62 4.11
C THR A 116 -16.76 7.55 3.09
N ALA A 117 -17.67 7.02 2.28
CA ALA A 117 -18.50 7.84 1.40
C ALA A 117 -19.11 9.00 2.22
N GLY A 118 -18.81 10.24 1.85
CA GLY A 118 -19.30 11.44 2.52
C GLY A 118 -18.44 11.96 3.68
N SER A 119 -17.24 11.40 3.95
CA SER A 119 -16.36 11.90 5.04
C SER A 119 -15.68 13.24 4.70
N GLY A 120 -15.68 13.66 3.46
CA GLY A 120 -14.90 14.83 2.99
C GLY A 120 -13.38 14.61 3.00
N LEU A 121 -12.91 13.42 3.37
CA LEU A 121 -11.51 13.05 3.25
C LEU A 121 -11.22 12.65 1.81
N HIS A 122 -10.22 13.27 1.22
CA HIS A 122 -9.77 12.92 -0.12
C HIS A 122 -9.02 11.59 -0.09
N GLU A 123 -9.29 10.77 -1.09
CA GLU A 123 -8.55 9.55 -1.32
C GLU A 123 -7.10 9.88 -1.66
N GLN A 124 -6.17 9.26 -0.96
CA GLN A 124 -4.77 9.34 -1.33
C GLN A 124 -4.48 8.30 -2.39
N LEU A 125 -4.32 8.75 -3.63
CA LEU A 125 -3.91 7.91 -4.76
C LEU A 125 -2.41 8.10 -5.02
N TYR A 126 -1.74 7.01 -5.31
CA TYR A 126 -0.32 6.99 -5.65
C TYR A 126 -0.17 6.73 -7.15
N GLU A 127 0.24 7.75 -7.91
CA GLU A 127 0.38 7.66 -9.36
C GLU A 127 1.34 6.51 -9.76
N GLY A 128 0.87 5.66 -10.68
CA GLY A 128 1.59 4.48 -11.13
C GLY A 128 1.40 3.24 -10.24
N TYR A 129 1.02 3.42 -8.97
CA TYR A 129 0.90 2.31 -8.00
C TYR A 129 -0.54 1.99 -7.61
N SER A 130 -1.44 2.98 -7.59
CA SER A 130 -2.85 2.75 -7.32
C SER A 130 -3.52 1.97 -8.44
N ALA A 131 -4.29 0.96 -8.06
CA ALA A 131 -5.02 0.09 -8.97
C ALA A 131 -6.19 0.82 -9.68
N PRO A 132 -6.63 0.35 -10.86
CA PRO A 132 -7.68 1.01 -11.63
C PRO A 132 -8.95 1.29 -10.87
N GLU A 133 -9.42 0.33 -10.08
CA GLU A 133 -10.65 0.43 -9.27
C GLU A 133 -10.57 1.52 -8.21
N GLN A 134 -9.37 1.92 -7.77
CA GLN A 134 -9.17 2.98 -6.80
C GLN A 134 -9.49 4.38 -7.35
N TYR A 135 -9.57 4.52 -8.67
CA TYR A 135 -9.99 5.76 -9.35
C TYR A 135 -11.51 5.84 -9.53
N SER A 136 -12.25 4.82 -9.10
CA SER A 136 -13.70 4.72 -9.21
C SER A 136 -14.36 4.81 -7.84
N THR A 137 -15.51 5.48 -7.76
CA THR A 137 -16.32 5.52 -6.53
C THR A 137 -17.34 4.38 -6.46
N THR A 138 -17.45 3.56 -7.51
CA THR A 138 -18.45 2.51 -7.67
C THR A 138 -17.86 1.11 -7.74
N GLU A 139 -16.55 1.00 -7.97
CA GLU A 139 -15.86 -0.28 -8.02
C GLU A 139 -15.40 -0.73 -6.63
N PHE A 140 -15.42 -2.04 -6.40
CA PHE A 140 -14.97 -2.62 -5.14
C PHE A 140 -13.47 -2.83 -5.17
N GLU A 141 -12.85 -2.60 -4.02
CA GLU A 141 -11.44 -2.88 -3.79
C GLU A 141 -11.29 -4.20 -3.02
N GLY A 142 -10.26 -4.95 -3.35
CA GLY A 142 -10.02 -6.27 -2.78
C GLY A 142 -8.55 -6.64 -2.74
N ARG A 143 -8.28 -7.92 -2.58
CA ARG A 143 -6.90 -8.44 -2.57
C ARG A 143 -6.14 -8.07 -3.84
N TYR A 144 -6.82 -8.11 -4.99
CA TYR A 144 -6.27 -7.75 -6.30
C TYR A 144 -5.79 -6.29 -6.38
N THR A 145 -6.36 -5.40 -5.57
CA THR A 145 -5.92 -4.00 -5.46
C THR A 145 -4.48 -3.94 -4.92
N ASP A 146 -4.20 -4.68 -3.85
CA ASP A 146 -2.85 -4.75 -3.29
C ASP A 146 -1.89 -5.54 -4.21
N GLU A 147 -2.37 -6.61 -4.85
CA GLU A 147 -1.58 -7.39 -5.81
C GLU A 147 -1.12 -6.54 -6.98
N TYR A 148 -2.01 -5.68 -7.51
CA TYR A 148 -1.66 -4.70 -8.52
C TYR A 148 -0.54 -3.76 -8.04
N SER A 149 -0.71 -3.18 -6.85
CA SER A 149 0.23 -2.23 -6.28
C SER A 149 1.60 -2.88 -5.99
N LEU A 150 1.61 -4.12 -5.48
CA LEU A 150 2.84 -4.91 -5.29
C LEU A 150 3.56 -5.16 -6.62
N ALA A 151 2.81 -5.53 -7.67
CA ALA A 151 3.37 -5.73 -9.00
C ALA A 151 3.94 -4.42 -9.57
N ALA A 152 3.28 -3.28 -9.33
CA ALA A 152 3.74 -1.96 -9.73
C ALA A 152 5.05 -1.55 -9.03
N VAL A 153 5.17 -1.82 -7.73
CA VAL A 153 6.41 -1.61 -6.96
C VAL A 153 7.54 -2.50 -7.50
N PHE A 154 7.25 -3.79 -7.70
CA PHE A 154 8.23 -4.71 -8.27
C PHE A 154 8.70 -4.26 -9.67
N TYR A 155 7.75 -3.84 -10.52
CA TYR A 155 8.06 -3.26 -11.83
C TYR A 155 9.00 -2.05 -11.73
N ARG A 156 8.70 -1.10 -10.82
CA ARG A 156 9.57 0.07 -10.56
C ARG A 156 10.99 -0.33 -10.23
N MET A 157 11.16 -1.35 -9.39
CA MET A 157 12.47 -1.84 -8.98
C MET A 157 13.26 -2.43 -10.15
N VAL A 158 12.62 -3.23 -10.99
CA VAL A 158 13.31 -3.95 -12.08
C VAL A 158 13.41 -3.16 -13.38
N CYS A 159 12.53 -2.19 -13.61
CA CYS A 159 12.53 -1.35 -14.81
C CYS A 159 13.17 0.03 -14.59
N GLY A 160 13.39 0.43 -13.32
CA GLY A 160 14.00 1.71 -12.97
C GLY A 160 13.07 2.92 -13.06
N GLN A 161 11.82 2.74 -13.48
CA GLN A 161 10.81 3.81 -13.60
C GLN A 161 9.43 3.33 -13.16
N ALA A 162 8.61 4.23 -12.62
CA ALA A 162 7.25 3.92 -12.25
C ALA A 162 6.41 3.49 -13.45
N PRO A 163 5.44 2.58 -13.28
CA PRO A 163 4.47 2.27 -14.33
C PRO A 163 3.67 3.52 -14.73
N VAL A 164 3.19 3.53 -15.96
CA VAL A 164 2.20 4.54 -16.40
C VAL A 164 0.95 4.42 -15.51
N PRO A 165 0.40 5.53 -14.99
CA PRO A 165 -0.79 5.50 -14.13
C PRO A 165 -1.96 4.73 -14.75
N ALA A 166 -2.67 3.95 -13.93
CA ALA A 166 -3.75 3.07 -14.38
C ALA A 166 -4.82 3.82 -15.19
N ALA A 167 -5.22 5.01 -14.75
CA ALA A 167 -6.18 5.84 -15.45
C ALA A 167 -5.76 6.17 -16.90
N GLN A 168 -4.47 6.40 -17.13
CA GLN A 168 -3.95 6.68 -18.47
C GLN A 168 -3.89 5.43 -19.34
N ARG A 169 -3.62 4.25 -18.75
CA ARG A 169 -3.60 2.96 -19.47
C ARG A 169 -4.99 2.54 -19.91
N ILE A 170 -6.00 2.70 -19.09
CA ILE A 170 -7.41 2.41 -19.44
C ILE A 170 -7.83 3.20 -20.68
N VAL A 171 -7.47 4.48 -20.76
CA VAL A 171 -7.77 5.33 -21.92
C VAL A 171 -6.99 4.88 -23.17
N ALA A 172 -5.76 4.42 -23.03
CA ALA A 172 -4.95 3.94 -24.14
C ALA A 172 -5.48 2.60 -24.69
N ASP A 173 -5.87 1.69 -23.82
CA ASP A 173 -6.36 0.35 -24.19
C ASP A 173 -7.77 0.38 -24.80
N SER A 174 -8.57 1.40 -24.49
CA SER A 174 -9.89 1.61 -25.08
C SER A 174 -9.86 2.20 -26.50
N LYS A 175 -8.71 2.61 -27.01
CA LYS A 175 -8.57 3.03 -28.41
C LYS A 175 -8.50 1.84 -29.33
N PRO A 176 -9.41 1.70 -30.33
CA PRO A 176 -9.38 0.59 -31.27
C PRO A 176 -8.03 0.57 -31.98
N THR A 177 -7.31 -0.53 -31.85
CA THR A 177 -6.07 -0.77 -32.60
C THR A 177 -6.42 -0.69 -34.09
N ARG A 178 -5.97 0.34 -34.79
CA ARG A 178 -6.09 0.41 -36.24
C ARG A 178 -5.32 -0.79 -36.80
N LYS A 179 -6.04 -1.84 -37.19
CA LYS A 179 -5.47 -2.89 -38.03
C LYS A 179 -4.99 -2.20 -39.32
N ASN A 180 -3.69 -2.06 -39.47
CA ASN A 180 -3.12 -1.70 -40.77
C ASN A 180 -3.50 -2.78 -41.76
N ARG A 181 -4.27 -2.38 -42.75
CA ARG A 181 -4.52 -3.17 -43.97
C ARG A 181 -3.29 -3.10 -44.87
#